data_ffed0fa30c684f40fc3742034d4d6fbb
#
_entry.id   ffed0fa30c684f40fc3742034d4d6fbb
#
_cell.length_a   1.000
_cell.length_b   1.000
_cell.length_c   1.000
_cell.angle_alpha   90.00
_cell.angle_beta   90.00
_cell.angle_gamma   90.00
#
_symmetry.space_group_name_H-M   'P 1'
#
loop_
_entity.id
_entity.type
_entity.pdbx_description
1 polymer ?
#
loop_
_entity_poly.entity_id
_entity_poly.type
_entity_poly.pdbx_seq_one_letter_code
_entity_poly.pdbx_strand_id
1 'polypeptide(L)'
;MLQEISVIDDGNFKFVYELEKEINFNKEHIRISKNKSSEMEEVLKNIPSLILIHEERLEEKTEKIIDMIQNDDNNSITPIIVVSPNLSKKRKVDLIKMGVQYYIRSPYDIKYIHYVIKNLLRLLYVNRRISPLTGLPGNVQIQSEIKRRLLKKKIFAILYLDLDNFKSYNDIYGFSNGDKIIEFTSKIITKNILSKSQEIKSFVGHIGGDDFVAIIDKTEYKDICEKIVNEFDNNVLEFFTKEDRERGYLKVLNRKGIIEKFPLTSISIGVVEIKPENIKNILEIGELRSSS
;
A
#
# COMPACT_ATOMS: atom_id res chain seq x y z
N MET A 1 -7.56 -2.26 13.03
CA MET A 1 -8.07 -1.89 11.69
C MET A 1 -9.13 -2.90 11.30
N LEU A 2 -10.27 -2.45 10.80
CA LEU A 2 -11.31 -3.33 10.29
C LEU A 2 -10.81 -3.90 8.95
N GLN A 3 -10.65 -5.23 8.87
CA GLN A 3 -10.28 -5.91 7.63
C GLN A 3 -11.56 -6.35 6.92
N GLU A 4 -11.69 -6.07 5.64
CA GLU A 4 -12.86 -6.44 4.85
C GLU A 4 -12.55 -7.68 4.01
N ILE A 5 -13.43 -8.68 4.13
CA ILE A 5 -13.42 -9.91 3.34
C ILE A 5 -14.64 -9.90 2.44
N SER A 6 -14.44 -10.03 1.15
CA SER A 6 -15.53 -10.23 0.20
C SER A 6 -15.77 -11.72 -0.01
N VAL A 7 -17.01 -12.17 0.23
CA VAL A 7 -17.43 -13.54 -0.06
C VAL A 7 -18.33 -13.53 -1.28
N ILE A 8 -17.95 -14.32 -2.29
CA ILE A 8 -18.67 -14.49 -3.54
C ILE A 8 -19.45 -15.79 -3.46
N ASP A 9 -20.79 -15.68 -3.38
CA ASP A 9 -21.74 -16.80 -3.25
C ASP A 9 -23.07 -16.42 -3.89
N ASP A 10 -23.45 -17.04 -4.98
CA ASP A 10 -24.74 -16.78 -5.67
C ASP A 10 -25.93 -17.49 -5.01
N GLY A 11 -25.68 -18.26 -3.96
CA GLY A 11 -26.72 -18.96 -3.20
C GLY A 11 -27.36 -18.12 -2.09
N ASN A 12 -27.72 -18.80 -1.01
CA ASN A 12 -28.43 -18.20 0.13
C ASN A 12 -27.53 -17.65 1.25
N PHE A 13 -26.25 -17.56 1.02
CA PHE A 13 -25.24 -17.08 1.98
C PHE A 13 -25.21 -17.84 3.34
N LYS A 14 -25.76 -19.05 3.43
CA LYS A 14 -25.76 -19.83 4.66
C LYS A 14 -24.33 -20.01 5.22
N PHE A 15 -23.40 -20.34 4.35
CA PHE A 15 -21.97 -20.43 4.65
C PHE A 15 -21.44 -19.13 5.27
N VAL A 16 -21.82 -17.98 4.71
CA VAL A 16 -21.36 -16.67 5.16
C VAL A 16 -21.88 -16.36 6.56
N TYR A 17 -23.14 -16.67 6.86
CA TYR A 17 -23.71 -16.49 8.19
C TYR A 17 -23.01 -17.35 9.26
N GLU A 18 -22.64 -18.58 8.91
CA GLU A 18 -21.88 -19.44 9.81
C GLU A 18 -20.47 -18.89 10.08
N LEU A 19 -19.81 -18.37 9.05
CA LEU A 19 -18.49 -17.73 9.18
C LEU A 19 -18.55 -16.43 9.98
N GLU A 20 -19.55 -15.58 9.73
CA GLU A 20 -19.78 -14.35 10.52
C GLU A 20 -19.98 -14.67 12.01
N LYS A 21 -20.74 -15.71 12.32
CA LYS A 21 -20.98 -16.13 13.69
C LYS A 21 -19.67 -16.56 14.39
N GLU A 22 -18.84 -17.30 13.70
CA GLU A 22 -17.52 -17.75 14.22
C GLU A 22 -16.57 -16.56 14.44
N ILE A 23 -16.49 -15.63 13.51
CA ILE A 23 -15.66 -14.42 13.60
C ILE A 23 -16.13 -13.53 14.75
N ASN A 24 -17.43 -13.30 14.88
CA ASN A 24 -18.00 -12.48 15.97
C ASN A 24 -17.78 -13.12 17.34
N PHE A 25 -17.88 -14.45 17.45
CA PHE A 25 -17.58 -15.19 18.68
C PHE A 25 -16.14 -14.93 19.15
N ASN A 26 -15.20 -14.85 18.23
CA ASN A 26 -13.78 -14.61 18.51
C ASN A 26 -13.43 -13.12 18.66
N LYS A 27 -14.42 -12.20 18.60
CA LYS A 27 -14.25 -10.74 18.73
C LYS A 27 -13.20 -10.14 17.78
N GLU A 28 -13.11 -10.65 16.56
CA GLU A 28 -12.15 -10.18 15.59
C GLU A 28 -12.68 -8.94 14.85
N HIS A 29 -11.78 -8.04 14.48
CA HIS A 29 -12.10 -6.84 13.71
C HIS A 29 -12.13 -7.14 12.21
N ILE A 30 -12.96 -8.11 11.81
CA ILE A 30 -13.16 -8.52 10.43
C ILE A 30 -14.61 -8.21 10.04
N ARG A 31 -14.79 -7.54 8.90
CA ARG A 31 -16.08 -7.32 8.28
C ARG A 31 -16.20 -8.24 7.06
N ILE A 32 -17.33 -8.91 6.93
CA ILE A 32 -17.66 -9.69 5.75
C ILE A 32 -18.64 -8.92 4.88
N SER A 33 -18.32 -8.75 3.60
CA SER A 33 -19.26 -8.31 2.57
C SER A 33 -19.76 -9.52 1.79
N LYS A 34 -21.07 -9.55 1.53
CA LYS A 34 -21.79 -10.63 0.83
C LYS A 34 -22.07 -10.15 -0.58
N ASN A 35 -21.53 -10.84 -1.57
CA ASN A 35 -21.60 -10.40 -2.95
C ASN A 35 -21.94 -11.58 -3.86
N LYS A 36 -22.63 -11.29 -4.96
CA LYS A 36 -22.86 -12.23 -6.05
C LYS A 36 -21.73 -12.16 -7.07
N SER A 37 -21.59 -13.20 -7.88
CA SER A 37 -20.60 -13.22 -8.97
C SER A 37 -20.83 -12.11 -10.01
N SER A 38 -22.07 -11.67 -10.18
CA SER A 38 -22.44 -10.53 -11.04
C SER A 38 -22.00 -9.16 -10.51
N GLU A 39 -21.61 -9.04 -9.23
CA GLU A 39 -21.25 -7.79 -8.56
C GLU A 39 -19.73 -7.58 -8.49
N MET A 40 -18.94 -8.38 -9.23
CA MET A 40 -17.47 -8.36 -9.13
C MET A 40 -16.84 -6.99 -9.38
N GLU A 41 -17.37 -6.17 -10.29
CA GLU A 41 -16.85 -4.82 -10.53
C GLU A 41 -16.94 -3.93 -9.28
N GLU A 42 -18.02 -4.05 -8.51
CA GLU A 42 -18.18 -3.30 -7.25
C GLU A 42 -17.29 -3.86 -6.15
N VAL A 43 -17.16 -5.19 -6.09
CA VAL A 43 -16.23 -5.85 -5.16
C VAL A 43 -14.80 -5.36 -5.36
N LEU A 44 -14.32 -5.26 -6.60
CA LEU A 44 -12.97 -4.84 -6.92
C LEU A 44 -12.73 -3.35 -6.58
N LYS A 45 -13.73 -2.48 -6.77
CA LYS A 45 -13.64 -1.06 -6.35
C LYS A 45 -13.44 -0.87 -4.84
N ASN A 46 -13.96 -1.80 -4.03
CA ASN A 46 -13.83 -1.73 -2.56
C ASN A 46 -12.47 -2.21 -2.04
N ILE A 47 -11.62 -2.77 -2.90
CA ILE A 47 -10.26 -3.27 -2.59
C ILE A 47 -10.27 -4.15 -1.32
N PRO A 48 -10.93 -5.32 -1.34
CA PRO A 48 -11.02 -6.17 -0.16
C PRO A 48 -9.65 -6.71 0.26
N SER A 49 -9.50 -6.97 1.54
CA SER A 49 -8.28 -7.58 2.08
C SER A 49 -8.11 -9.05 1.71
N LEU A 50 -9.22 -9.72 1.36
CA LEU A 50 -9.27 -11.13 0.94
C LEU A 50 -10.58 -11.38 0.19
N ILE A 51 -10.53 -12.23 -0.83
CA ILE A 51 -11.72 -12.71 -1.54
C ILE A 51 -11.87 -14.21 -1.30
N LEU A 52 -13.08 -14.63 -0.84
CA LEU A 52 -13.44 -16.02 -0.69
C LEU A 52 -14.53 -16.35 -1.71
N ILE A 53 -14.29 -17.39 -2.51
CA ILE A 53 -15.20 -17.85 -3.59
C ILE A 53 -15.80 -19.18 -3.18
N HIS A 54 -17.13 -19.26 -3.13
CA HIS A 54 -17.87 -20.49 -2.86
C HIS A 54 -18.31 -21.14 -4.18
N GLU A 55 -17.40 -21.93 -4.77
CA GLU A 55 -17.49 -22.44 -6.15
C GLU A 55 -18.78 -23.23 -6.47
N GLU A 56 -19.31 -24.01 -5.50
CA GLU A 56 -20.48 -24.86 -5.69
C GLU A 56 -21.76 -24.09 -6.12
N ARG A 57 -21.79 -22.79 -5.81
CA ARG A 57 -22.99 -21.97 -5.94
C ARG A 57 -22.82 -20.79 -6.88
N LEU A 58 -21.77 -20.79 -7.68
CA LEU A 58 -21.53 -19.71 -8.62
C LEU A 58 -22.34 -19.90 -9.90
N GLU A 59 -22.93 -18.81 -10.37
CA GLU A 59 -23.51 -18.72 -11.72
C GLU A 59 -22.40 -18.49 -12.77
N GLU A 60 -21.37 -17.71 -12.42
CA GLU A 60 -20.20 -17.47 -13.25
C GLU A 60 -19.11 -18.52 -13.01
N LYS A 61 -18.24 -18.73 -14.01
CA LYS A 61 -17.12 -19.66 -13.87
C LYS A 61 -16.06 -19.08 -12.90
N THR A 62 -15.59 -19.90 -11.98
CA THR A 62 -14.55 -19.54 -11.00
C THR A 62 -13.31 -18.96 -11.67
N GLU A 63 -12.90 -19.51 -12.82
CA GLU A 63 -11.74 -19.03 -13.59
C GLU A 63 -11.91 -17.58 -14.03
N LYS A 64 -13.11 -17.22 -14.53
CA LYS A 64 -13.40 -15.85 -14.97
C LYS A 64 -13.27 -14.86 -13.81
N ILE A 65 -13.80 -15.25 -12.64
CA ILE A 65 -13.70 -14.41 -11.43
C ILE A 65 -12.25 -14.23 -11.01
N ILE A 66 -11.45 -15.31 -11.02
CA ILE A 66 -10.02 -15.24 -10.69
C ILE A 66 -9.29 -14.33 -11.68
N ASP A 67 -9.53 -14.47 -12.97
CA ASP A 67 -8.91 -13.64 -14.00
C ASP A 67 -9.27 -12.15 -13.83
N MET A 68 -10.53 -11.83 -13.49
CA MET A 68 -10.93 -10.46 -13.18
C MET A 68 -10.14 -9.87 -11.99
N ILE A 69 -9.96 -10.65 -10.92
CA ILE A 69 -9.22 -10.21 -9.73
C ILE A 69 -7.74 -9.97 -10.07
N GLN A 70 -7.12 -10.89 -10.81
CA GLN A 70 -5.67 -10.83 -11.11
C GLN A 70 -5.30 -9.75 -12.13
N ASN A 71 -6.22 -9.41 -13.03
CA ASN A 71 -6.00 -8.36 -14.02
C ASN A 71 -6.43 -6.96 -13.52
N ASP A 72 -6.95 -6.85 -12.31
CA ASP A 72 -7.27 -5.55 -11.70
C ASP A 72 -6.04 -4.97 -11.00
N ASP A 73 -5.67 -3.73 -11.34
CA ASP A 73 -4.47 -3.06 -10.85
C ASP A 73 -4.37 -2.98 -9.32
N ASN A 74 -5.51 -2.88 -8.63
CA ASN A 74 -5.57 -2.73 -7.18
C ASN A 74 -5.73 -4.07 -6.44
N ASN A 75 -6.22 -5.11 -7.13
CA ASN A 75 -6.58 -6.40 -6.54
C ASN A 75 -5.70 -7.57 -6.99
N SER A 76 -4.76 -7.37 -7.92
CA SER A 76 -3.88 -8.41 -8.47
C SER A 76 -3.12 -9.22 -7.40
N ILE A 77 -2.88 -8.63 -6.24
CA ILE A 77 -2.22 -9.26 -5.08
C ILE A 77 -3.19 -9.60 -3.93
N THR A 78 -4.51 -9.43 -4.14
CA THR A 78 -5.52 -9.80 -3.14
C THR A 78 -5.63 -11.31 -3.06
N PRO A 79 -5.46 -11.93 -1.88
CA PRO A 79 -5.51 -13.39 -1.76
C PRO A 79 -6.90 -13.93 -2.03
N ILE A 80 -6.92 -15.06 -2.69
CA ILE A 80 -8.13 -15.78 -3.07
C ILE A 80 -8.17 -17.12 -2.34
N ILE A 81 -9.29 -17.39 -1.68
CA ILE A 81 -9.64 -18.72 -1.14
C ILE A 81 -10.80 -19.27 -1.97
N VAL A 82 -10.68 -20.50 -2.44
CA VAL A 82 -11.77 -21.20 -3.11
C VAL A 82 -12.27 -22.34 -2.23
N VAL A 83 -13.56 -22.35 -1.94
CA VAL A 83 -14.28 -23.44 -1.27
C VAL A 83 -15.05 -24.22 -2.33
N SER A 84 -14.76 -25.53 -2.47
CA SER A 84 -15.29 -26.34 -3.57
C SER A 84 -15.60 -27.78 -3.12
N PRO A 85 -16.69 -28.40 -3.60
CA PRO A 85 -16.96 -29.83 -3.38
C PRO A 85 -16.13 -30.74 -4.27
N ASN A 86 -15.41 -30.19 -5.26
CA ASN A 86 -14.68 -30.98 -6.23
C ASN A 86 -13.49 -31.70 -5.60
N LEU A 87 -13.45 -33.03 -5.74
CA LEU A 87 -12.44 -33.92 -5.16
C LEU A 87 -11.19 -34.09 -6.04
N SER A 88 -11.20 -33.57 -7.25
CA SER A 88 -10.15 -33.77 -8.24
C SER A 88 -8.85 -33.10 -7.83
N LYS A 89 -7.78 -33.91 -7.73
CA LYS A 89 -6.42 -33.36 -7.55
C LYS A 89 -6.05 -32.38 -8.67
N LYS A 90 -6.53 -32.64 -9.89
CA LYS A 90 -6.31 -31.77 -11.05
C LYS A 90 -6.92 -30.39 -10.80
N ARG A 91 -8.21 -30.33 -10.38
CA ARG A 91 -8.89 -29.06 -10.09
C ARG A 91 -8.13 -28.19 -9.09
N LYS A 92 -7.67 -28.81 -7.99
CA LYS A 92 -6.84 -28.12 -6.98
C LYS A 92 -5.57 -27.53 -7.59
N VAL A 93 -4.84 -28.32 -8.39
CA VAL A 93 -3.60 -27.86 -9.03
C VAL A 93 -3.87 -26.73 -10.03
N ASP A 94 -4.94 -26.84 -10.80
CA ASP A 94 -5.31 -25.81 -11.80
C ASP A 94 -5.63 -24.47 -11.09
N LEU A 95 -6.41 -24.48 -10.02
CA LEU A 95 -6.71 -23.29 -9.23
C LEU A 95 -5.46 -22.67 -8.59
N ILE A 96 -4.55 -23.49 -8.03
CA ILE A 96 -3.28 -22.99 -7.48
C ILE A 96 -2.41 -22.36 -8.57
N LYS A 97 -2.35 -22.94 -9.79
CA LYS A 97 -1.63 -22.34 -10.93
C LYS A 97 -2.21 -21.00 -11.34
N MET A 98 -3.51 -20.80 -11.17
CA MET A 98 -4.20 -19.54 -11.40
C MET A 98 -4.01 -18.54 -10.23
N GLY A 99 -3.14 -18.82 -9.27
CA GLY A 99 -2.83 -17.90 -8.18
C GLY A 99 -3.79 -17.94 -6.99
N VAL A 100 -4.63 -18.97 -6.86
CA VAL A 100 -5.43 -19.19 -5.64
C VAL A 100 -4.51 -19.60 -4.49
N GLN A 101 -4.57 -18.88 -3.36
CA GLN A 101 -3.70 -19.16 -2.21
C GLN A 101 -4.15 -20.36 -1.40
N TYR A 102 -5.47 -20.57 -1.28
CA TYR A 102 -6.01 -21.71 -0.57
C TYR A 102 -7.20 -22.33 -1.30
N TYR A 103 -7.18 -23.65 -1.37
CA TYR A 103 -8.29 -24.47 -1.81
C TYR A 103 -8.82 -25.28 -0.62
N ILE A 104 -10.09 -25.10 -0.27
CA ILE A 104 -10.75 -25.76 0.84
C ILE A 104 -11.86 -26.66 0.27
N ARG A 105 -11.82 -27.92 0.67
CA ARG A 105 -12.79 -28.89 0.22
C ARG A 105 -14.05 -28.87 1.08
N SER A 106 -15.22 -28.92 0.45
CA SER A 106 -16.51 -29.21 1.09
C SER A 106 -16.69 -30.74 1.26
N PRO A 107 -17.26 -31.27 2.38
CA PRO A 107 -17.69 -30.50 3.55
C PRO A 107 -16.51 -29.95 4.34
N TYR A 108 -16.66 -28.76 4.88
CA TYR A 108 -15.63 -28.00 5.55
C TYR A 108 -15.93 -27.81 7.04
N ASP A 109 -14.87 -27.62 7.83
CA ASP A 109 -14.97 -27.07 9.18
C ASP A 109 -14.88 -25.54 9.13
N ILE A 110 -15.90 -24.86 9.61
CA ILE A 110 -15.96 -23.39 9.60
C ILE A 110 -14.82 -22.77 10.44
N LYS A 111 -14.39 -23.44 11.52
CA LYS A 111 -13.25 -23.00 12.32
C LYS A 111 -11.94 -23.09 11.53
N TYR A 112 -11.77 -24.14 10.73
CA TYR A 112 -10.61 -24.26 9.87
C TYR A 112 -10.55 -23.11 8.87
N ILE A 113 -11.68 -22.79 8.21
CA ILE A 113 -11.77 -21.65 7.29
C ILE A 113 -11.42 -20.33 8.01
N HIS A 114 -11.98 -20.10 9.19
CA HIS A 114 -11.69 -18.93 10.00
C HIS A 114 -10.19 -18.78 10.27
N TYR A 115 -9.50 -19.84 10.72
CA TYR A 115 -8.07 -19.76 10.98
C TYR A 115 -7.21 -19.63 9.72
N VAL A 116 -7.62 -20.20 8.59
CA VAL A 116 -6.97 -19.96 7.29
C VAL A 116 -7.05 -18.48 6.92
N ILE A 117 -8.25 -17.89 6.99
CA ILE A 117 -8.46 -16.46 6.76
C ILE A 117 -7.58 -15.62 7.68
N LYS A 118 -7.62 -15.88 8.97
CA LYS A 118 -6.84 -15.17 9.99
C LYS A 118 -5.34 -15.20 9.70
N ASN A 119 -4.81 -16.36 9.36
CA ASN A 119 -3.39 -16.52 9.04
C ASN A 119 -3.00 -15.79 7.76
N LEU A 120 -3.82 -15.86 6.69
CA LEU A 120 -3.58 -15.12 5.46
C LEU A 120 -3.60 -13.63 5.70
N LEU A 121 -4.64 -13.11 6.36
CA LEU A 121 -4.76 -11.70 6.71
C LEU A 121 -3.56 -11.23 7.55
N ARG A 122 -3.08 -12.05 8.49
CA ARG A 122 -1.88 -11.74 9.28
C ARG A 122 -0.62 -11.66 8.42
N LEU A 123 -0.41 -12.61 7.52
CA LEU A 123 0.76 -12.62 6.62
C LEU A 123 0.76 -11.39 5.70
N LEU A 124 -0.40 -11.07 5.13
CA LEU A 124 -0.56 -9.87 4.30
C LEU A 124 -0.36 -8.59 5.08
N TYR A 125 -0.87 -8.55 6.31
CA TYR A 125 -0.71 -7.43 7.20
C TYR A 125 0.77 -7.13 7.49
N VAL A 126 1.58 -8.16 7.65
CA VAL A 126 3.04 -8.01 7.83
C VAL A 126 3.70 -7.57 6.51
N ASN A 127 3.37 -8.22 5.40
CA ASN A 127 4.04 -7.99 4.11
C ASN A 127 3.64 -6.68 3.42
N ARG A 128 2.38 -6.21 3.58
CA ARG A 128 1.89 -4.96 2.97
C ARG A 128 2.17 -3.70 3.80
N ARG A 129 2.72 -3.85 4.99
CA ARG A 129 2.84 -2.74 5.94
C ARG A 129 4.15 -2.01 5.92
N ILE A 130 5.20 -2.63 5.44
CA ILE A 130 6.55 -2.11 5.59
C ILE A 130 7.23 -2.15 4.24
N SER A 131 7.83 -1.04 3.83
CA SER A 131 8.72 -1.01 2.69
C SER A 131 9.92 -1.94 2.94
N PRO A 132 10.21 -2.90 2.07
CA PRO A 132 11.34 -3.83 2.28
C PRO A 132 12.69 -3.10 2.27
N LEU A 133 12.79 -1.98 1.57
CA LEU A 133 14.03 -1.21 1.47
C LEU A 133 14.28 -0.33 2.70
N THR A 134 13.25 0.41 3.15
CA THR A 134 13.43 1.42 4.21
C THR A 134 12.94 0.97 5.58
N GLY A 135 12.17 -0.12 5.65
CA GLY A 135 11.49 -0.53 6.89
C GLY A 135 10.33 0.39 7.31
N LEU A 136 10.02 1.42 6.52
CA LEU A 136 8.95 2.36 6.83
C LEU A 136 7.56 1.80 6.46
N PRO A 137 6.50 2.27 7.17
CA PRO A 137 5.12 1.99 6.82
C PRO A 137 4.80 2.26 5.34
N GLY A 138 4.13 1.31 4.68
CA GLY A 138 3.68 1.43 3.28
C GLY A 138 2.27 2.01 3.15
N ASN A 139 1.75 2.02 1.91
CA ASN A 139 0.48 2.67 1.52
C ASN A 139 -0.71 2.33 2.43
N VAL A 140 -0.88 1.05 2.81
CA VAL A 140 -1.99 0.62 3.67
C VAL A 140 -1.94 1.31 5.04
N GLN A 141 -0.75 1.47 5.61
CA GLN A 141 -0.59 2.12 6.92
C GLN A 141 -0.74 3.64 6.81
N ILE A 142 -0.24 4.24 5.72
CA ILE A 142 -0.41 5.66 5.42
C ILE A 142 -1.90 6.00 5.39
N GLN A 143 -2.69 5.26 4.61
CA GLN A 143 -4.15 5.46 4.53
C GLN A 143 -4.84 5.27 5.87
N SER A 144 -4.43 4.26 6.65
CA SER A 144 -4.98 4.01 7.97
C SER A 144 -4.72 5.12 8.95
N GLU A 145 -3.52 5.69 8.92
CA GLU A 145 -3.16 6.80 9.79
C GLU A 145 -3.94 8.06 9.42
N ILE A 146 -4.11 8.34 8.12
CA ILE A 146 -4.97 9.42 7.64
C ILE A 146 -6.40 9.24 8.15
N LYS A 147 -7.00 8.05 7.96
CA LYS A 147 -8.35 7.72 8.46
C LYS A 147 -8.46 7.94 9.96
N ARG A 148 -7.48 7.47 10.71
CA ARG A 148 -7.44 7.61 12.17
C ARG A 148 -7.45 9.08 12.59
N ARG A 149 -6.72 9.96 11.89
CA ARG A 149 -6.67 11.39 12.21
C ARG A 149 -7.95 12.12 11.83
N LEU A 150 -8.53 11.80 10.68
CA LEU A 150 -9.84 12.33 10.28
C LEU A 150 -10.94 12.00 11.30
N LEU A 151 -10.99 10.77 11.79
CA LEU A 151 -11.94 10.34 12.84
C LEU A 151 -11.75 11.10 14.15
N LYS A 152 -10.52 11.48 14.49
CA LYS A 152 -10.23 12.29 15.69
C LYS A 152 -10.54 13.78 15.51
N LYS A 153 -10.98 14.20 14.34
CA LYS A 153 -11.30 15.59 14.00
C LYS A 153 -10.20 16.62 14.35
N LYS A 154 -8.94 16.18 14.34
CA LYS A 154 -7.79 17.06 14.57
C LYS A 154 -7.24 17.55 13.24
N ILE A 155 -6.84 18.83 13.18
CA ILE A 155 -6.15 19.40 12.01
C ILE A 155 -4.72 18.85 12.00
N PHE A 156 -4.23 18.43 10.82
CA PHE A 156 -2.88 17.91 10.63
C PHE A 156 -2.34 18.30 9.26
N ALA A 157 -1.03 18.18 9.07
CA ALA A 157 -0.39 18.36 7.77
C ALA A 157 0.09 17.00 7.23
N ILE A 158 -0.08 16.83 5.91
CA ILE A 158 0.54 15.75 5.15
C ILE A 158 1.68 16.37 4.34
N LEU A 159 2.87 15.81 4.47
CA LEU A 159 4.03 16.15 3.69
C LEU A 159 4.24 15.05 2.66
N TYR A 160 4.30 15.41 1.40
CA TYR A 160 4.74 14.56 0.31
C TYR A 160 6.18 14.93 -0.02
N LEU A 161 7.10 13.97 0.07
CA LEU A 161 8.51 14.17 -0.15
C LEU A 161 8.94 13.31 -1.35
N ASP A 162 9.61 13.92 -2.31
CA ASP A 162 10.02 13.30 -3.57
C ASP A 162 11.47 13.68 -3.90
N LEU A 163 12.21 12.78 -4.54
CA LEU A 163 13.58 13.03 -4.95
C LEU A 163 13.64 13.53 -6.39
N ASP A 164 13.98 14.80 -6.55
CA ASP A 164 14.13 15.41 -7.87
C ASP A 164 15.24 14.75 -8.67
N ASN A 165 15.00 14.52 -9.96
CA ASN A 165 15.98 13.94 -10.89
C ASN A 165 16.48 12.53 -10.51
N PHE A 166 15.80 11.80 -9.61
CA PHE A 166 16.24 10.51 -9.13
C PHE A 166 16.38 9.45 -10.22
N LYS A 167 15.51 9.49 -11.24
CA LYS A 167 15.66 8.64 -12.41
C LYS A 167 17.00 8.86 -13.12
N SER A 168 17.41 10.12 -13.31
CA SER A 168 18.69 10.46 -13.95
C SER A 168 19.88 9.98 -13.13
N TYR A 169 19.75 9.99 -11.81
CA TYR A 169 20.74 9.39 -10.90
C TYR A 169 20.85 7.88 -11.13
N ASN A 170 19.72 7.17 -11.14
CA ASN A 170 19.68 5.71 -11.36
C ASN A 170 20.26 5.32 -12.74
N ASP A 171 19.97 6.11 -13.78
CA ASP A 171 20.47 5.86 -15.12
C ASP A 171 22.02 5.93 -15.20
N ILE A 172 22.67 6.72 -14.35
CA ILE A 172 24.14 6.88 -14.30
C ILE A 172 24.79 5.94 -13.30
N TYR A 173 24.26 5.91 -12.05
CA TYR A 173 24.90 5.23 -10.94
C TYR A 173 24.32 3.82 -10.65
N GLY A 174 23.21 3.46 -11.31
CA GLY A 174 22.53 2.19 -11.15
C GLY A 174 21.62 2.12 -9.92
N PHE A 175 20.65 1.22 -9.98
CA PHE A 175 19.61 1.08 -8.95
C PHE A 175 20.16 0.78 -7.55
N SER A 176 21.25 0.01 -7.43
CA SER A 176 21.85 -0.31 -6.12
C SER A 176 22.38 0.94 -5.39
N ASN A 177 22.84 1.96 -6.12
CA ASN A 177 23.23 3.23 -5.52
C ASN A 177 22.01 4.12 -5.27
N GLY A 178 20.97 4.03 -6.13
CA GLY A 178 19.68 4.65 -5.86
C GLY A 178 19.05 4.16 -4.56
N ASP A 179 19.07 2.86 -4.30
CA ASP A 179 18.58 2.27 -3.05
C ASP A 179 19.27 2.89 -1.82
N LYS A 180 20.58 3.15 -1.90
CA LYS A 180 21.32 3.83 -0.80
C LYS A 180 20.84 5.25 -0.56
N ILE A 181 20.52 6.01 -1.63
CA ILE A 181 19.92 7.35 -1.49
C ILE A 181 18.53 7.26 -0.85
N ILE A 182 17.70 6.31 -1.25
CA ILE A 182 16.37 6.09 -0.65
C ILE A 182 16.50 5.76 0.84
N GLU A 183 17.41 4.85 1.23
CA GLU A 183 17.67 4.55 2.64
C GLU A 183 18.17 5.76 3.41
N PHE A 184 19.09 6.53 2.84
CA PHE A 184 19.62 7.76 3.41
C PHE A 184 18.50 8.79 3.63
N THR A 185 17.65 9.01 2.62
CA THR A 185 16.48 9.90 2.68
C THR A 185 15.52 9.48 3.79
N SER A 186 15.23 8.18 3.89
CA SER A 186 14.37 7.65 4.94
C SER A 186 14.87 7.94 6.35
N LYS A 187 16.19 7.87 6.56
CA LYS A 187 16.86 8.16 7.84
C LYS A 187 16.74 9.64 8.20
N ILE A 188 16.97 10.54 7.23
CA ILE A 188 16.85 12.00 7.44
C ILE A 188 15.40 12.35 7.81
N ILE A 189 14.43 11.87 7.03
CA ILE A 189 13.00 12.13 7.27
C ILE A 189 12.63 11.63 8.67
N THR A 190 12.97 10.40 9.01
CA THR A 190 12.63 9.76 10.28
C THR A 190 13.24 10.52 11.46
N LYS A 191 14.52 10.86 11.37
CA LYS A 191 15.25 11.61 12.40
C LYS A 191 14.60 12.97 12.68
N ASN A 192 14.26 13.74 11.65
CA ASN A 192 13.73 15.09 11.80
C ASN A 192 12.27 15.11 12.25
N ILE A 193 11.49 14.07 11.91
CA ILE A 193 10.05 14.01 12.22
C ILE A 193 9.78 13.31 13.56
N LEU A 194 10.41 12.17 13.84
CA LEU A 194 10.06 11.37 15.02
C LEU A 194 10.77 11.85 16.30
N SER A 195 11.78 12.69 16.20
CA SER A 195 12.56 13.16 17.35
C SER A 195 11.86 14.22 18.22
N LYS A 196 10.77 14.84 17.76
CA LYS A 196 10.23 16.07 18.35
C LYS A 196 8.83 16.00 18.97
N SER A 197 8.01 15.00 18.70
CA SER A 197 6.61 15.07 19.14
C SER A 197 6.27 14.13 20.30
N GLN A 198 6.01 14.73 21.48
CA GLN A 198 5.47 14.00 22.64
C GLN A 198 3.93 13.92 22.68
N GLU A 199 3.19 14.82 22.03
CA GLU A 199 1.72 14.89 22.16
C GLU A 199 0.92 14.34 20.98
N ILE A 200 1.40 14.46 19.74
CA ILE A 200 0.78 13.86 18.55
C ILE A 200 1.84 13.00 17.88
N LYS A 201 1.68 11.70 17.95
CA LYS A 201 2.61 10.76 17.30
C LYS A 201 2.71 11.10 15.81
N SER A 202 3.82 11.68 15.41
CA SER A 202 4.18 11.86 14.00
C SER A 202 4.27 10.52 13.31
N PHE A 203 4.01 10.50 12.01
CA PHE A 203 4.02 9.29 11.21
C PHE A 203 4.86 9.52 9.96
N VAL A 204 5.67 8.55 9.60
CA VAL A 204 6.46 8.55 8.35
C VAL A 204 6.16 7.26 7.61
N GLY A 205 5.94 7.35 6.31
CA GLY A 205 5.68 6.23 5.42
C GLY A 205 6.47 6.34 4.12
N HIS A 206 6.65 5.21 3.44
CA HIS A 206 7.29 5.11 2.13
C HIS A 206 6.27 4.52 1.14
N ILE A 207 5.89 5.31 0.14
CA ILE A 207 4.91 4.91 -0.87
C ILE A 207 5.54 3.90 -1.83
N GLY A 208 6.76 4.17 -2.28
CA GLY A 208 7.53 3.35 -3.19
C GLY A 208 8.46 4.19 -4.07
N GLY A 209 9.54 3.60 -4.59
CA GLY A 209 10.56 4.34 -5.34
C GLY A 209 11.18 5.46 -4.50
N ASP A 210 11.07 6.69 -4.97
CA ASP A 210 11.56 7.92 -4.36
C ASP A 210 10.51 8.71 -3.55
N ASP A 211 9.26 8.19 -3.48
CA ASP A 211 8.11 8.86 -2.85
C ASP A 211 7.97 8.53 -1.36
N PHE A 212 7.97 9.54 -0.50
CA PHE A 212 7.71 9.42 0.94
C PHE A 212 6.51 10.26 1.37
N VAL A 213 5.90 9.88 2.50
CA VAL A 213 4.84 10.64 3.14
C VAL A 213 5.12 10.80 4.61
N ALA A 214 4.91 12.00 5.12
CA ALA A 214 4.89 12.22 6.56
C ALA A 214 3.56 12.87 6.98
N ILE A 215 3.08 12.55 8.18
CA ILE A 215 1.86 13.11 8.73
C ILE A 215 2.21 13.65 10.13
N ILE A 216 2.11 14.97 10.27
CA ILE A 216 2.57 15.69 11.45
C ILE A 216 1.51 16.69 11.95
N ASP A 217 1.77 17.35 13.07
CA ASP A 217 0.97 18.51 13.49
C ASP A 217 1.18 19.69 12.55
N LYS A 218 0.13 20.46 12.28
CA LYS A 218 0.18 21.59 11.36
C LYS A 218 1.13 22.72 11.81
N THR A 219 1.44 22.81 13.09
CA THR A 219 2.23 23.93 13.64
C THR A 219 3.72 23.76 13.44
N GLU A 220 4.20 22.57 13.12
CA GLU A 220 5.62 22.23 13.11
C GLU A 220 6.21 22.03 11.70
N TYR A 221 5.37 21.99 10.64
CA TYR A 221 5.84 21.52 9.33
C TYR A 221 6.90 22.43 8.70
N LYS A 222 6.85 23.74 8.87
CA LYS A 222 7.80 24.66 8.23
C LYS A 222 9.24 24.39 8.68
N ASP A 223 9.45 24.36 10.00
CA ASP A 223 10.77 24.11 10.58
C ASP A 223 11.28 22.70 10.25
N ILE A 224 10.38 21.72 10.17
CA ILE A 224 10.71 20.34 9.82
C ILE A 224 11.14 20.26 8.37
N CYS A 225 10.39 20.86 7.43
CA CYS A 225 10.72 20.87 6.01
C CYS A 225 12.08 21.52 5.77
N GLU A 226 12.34 22.70 6.34
CA GLU A 226 13.62 23.38 6.22
C GLU A 226 14.80 22.53 6.74
N LYS A 227 14.63 21.83 7.86
CA LYS A 227 15.65 20.94 8.39
C LYS A 227 15.91 19.73 7.48
N ILE A 228 14.86 19.11 6.97
CA ILE A 228 14.99 17.97 6.07
C ILE A 228 15.72 18.39 4.80
N VAL A 229 15.32 19.49 4.15
CA VAL A 229 15.96 19.99 2.93
C VAL A 229 17.43 20.32 3.20
N ASN A 230 17.73 21.11 4.23
CA ASN A 230 19.09 21.49 4.56
C ASN A 230 19.97 20.28 4.89
N GLU A 231 19.49 19.31 5.65
CA GLU A 231 20.25 18.11 6.00
C GLU A 231 20.45 17.22 4.76
N PHE A 232 19.46 17.10 3.90
CA PHE A 232 19.56 16.34 2.66
C PHE A 232 20.59 16.98 1.72
N ASP A 233 20.45 18.25 1.39
CA ASP A 233 21.30 18.96 0.42
C ASP A 233 22.78 18.97 0.88
N ASN A 234 23.02 19.12 2.17
CA ASN A 234 24.38 19.11 2.71
C ASN A 234 25.09 17.75 2.61
N ASN A 235 24.33 16.65 2.61
CA ASN A 235 24.93 15.32 2.70
C ASN A 235 24.70 14.46 1.44
N VAL A 236 23.71 14.75 0.59
CA VAL A 236 23.45 13.97 -0.63
C VAL A 236 24.62 13.97 -1.60
N LEU A 237 25.44 15.00 -1.56
CA LEU A 237 26.61 15.12 -2.43
C LEU A 237 27.63 13.98 -2.26
N GLU A 238 27.63 13.30 -1.12
CA GLU A 238 28.49 12.13 -0.88
C GLU A 238 28.19 10.94 -1.81
N PHE A 239 26.97 10.90 -2.37
CA PHE A 239 26.53 9.85 -3.30
C PHE A 239 26.95 10.10 -4.75
N PHE A 240 27.58 11.23 -5.05
CA PHE A 240 28.06 11.61 -6.38
C PHE A 240 29.57 11.52 -6.50
N THR A 241 30.07 11.28 -7.71
CA THR A 241 31.51 11.39 -7.99
C THR A 241 32.01 12.81 -7.79
N LYS A 242 33.30 12.96 -7.56
CA LYS A 242 33.93 14.29 -7.44
C LYS A 242 33.67 15.16 -8.67
N GLU A 243 33.72 14.57 -9.86
CA GLU A 243 33.49 15.26 -11.15
C GLU A 243 32.05 15.81 -11.26
N ASP A 244 31.06 15.00 -10.87
CA ASP A 244 29.68 15.41 -10.96
C ASP A 244 29.34 16.48 -9.92
N ARG A 245 29.92 16.38 -8.70
CA ARG A 245 29.80 17.42 -7.66
C ARG A 245 30.38 18.76 -8.10
N GLU A 246 31.59 18.75 -8.64
CA GLU A 246 32.28 19.98 -9.10
C GLU A 246 31.55 20.62 -10.29
N ARG A 247 30.94 19.78 -11.13
CA ARG A 247 30.17 20.22 -12.30
C ARG A 247 28.76 20.73 -11.94
N GLY A 248 28.16 20.21 -10.85
CA GLY A 248 26.83 20.58 -10.37
C GLY A 248 25.67 19.99 -11.17
N TYR A 249 25.90 19.08 -12.13
CA TYR A 249 24.87 18.43 -12.91
C TYR A 249 25.32 17.07 -13.45
N LEU A 250 24.33 16.20 -13.74
CA LEU A 250 24.53 14.91 -14.39
C LEU A 250 24.44 15.04 -15.93
N LYS A 251 25.23 14.24 -16.63
CA LYS A 251 25.15 14.08 -18.09
C LYS A 251 24.53 12.73 -18.42
N VAL A 252 23.31 12.73 -18.91
CA VAL A 252 22.57 11.51 -19.28
C VAL A 252 22.47 11.43 -20.80
N LEU A 253 22.80 10.28 -21.37
CA LEU A 253 22.61 10.02 -22.79
C LEU A 253 21.15 9.56 -23.01
N ASN A 254 20.35 10.34 -23.71
CA ASN A 254 18.98 9.94 -24.03
C ASN A 254 18.93 8.87 -25.14
N ARG A 255 17.74 8.30 -25.38
CA ARG A 255 17.53 7.25 -26.40
C ARG A 255 17.89 7.67 -27.83
N LYS A 256 18.04 8.96 -28.10
CA LYS A 256 18.43 9.53 -29.41
C LYS A 256 19.93 9.79 -29.51
N GLY A 257 20.73 9.41 -28.50
CA GLY A 257 22.16 9.68 -28.46
C GLY A 257 22.55 11.12 -28.12
N ILE A 258 21.62 11.94 -27.62
CA ILE A 258 21.86 13.32 -27.24
C ILE A 258 22.16 13.36 -25.74
N ILE A 259 23.19 14.14 -25.37
CA ILE A 259 23.53 14.36 -23.96
C ILE A 259 22.59 15.43 -23.39
N GLU A 260 21.84 15.04 -22.38
CA GLU A 260 21.01 15.95 -21.56
C GLU A 260 21.68 16.22 -20.23
N LYS A 261 21.45 17.42 -19.69
CA LYS A 261 21.98 17.84 -18.40
C LYS A 261 20.86 17.89 -17.37
N PHE A 262 21.01 17.18 -16.27
CA PHE A 262 20.07 17.18 -15.17
C PHE A 262 20.75 17.70 -13.89
N PRO A 263 20.12 18.58 -13.11
CA PRO A 263 20.63 18.96 -11.79
C PRO A 263 20.92 17.72 -10.94
N LEU A 264 21.80 17.88 -9.95
CA LEU A 264 21.98 16.83 -8.96
C LEU A 264 20.68 16.61 -8.18
N THR A 265 20.50 15.39 -7.66
CA THR A 265 19.28 15.03 -6.91
C THR A 265 19.11 15.93 -5.69
N SER A 266 17.94 16.52 -5.56
CA SER A 266 17.47 17.29 -4.40
C SER A 266 16.22 16.65 -3.82
N ILE A 267 15.69 17.19 -2.73
CA ILE A 267 14.42 16.74 -2.16
C ILE A 267 13.38 17.86 -2.24
N SER A 268 12.23 17.56 -2.84
CA SER A 268 11.07 18.45 -2.88
C SER A 268 10.03 18.03 -1.85
N ILE A 269 9.40 18.99 -1.17
CA ILE A 269 8.39 18.73 -0.13
C ILE A 269 7.14 19.53 -0.43
N GLY A 270 6.07 18.83 -0.85
CA GLY A 270 4.73 19.39 -0.94
C GLY A 270 3.98 19.26 0.40
N VAL A 271 3.29 20.31 0.85
CA VAL A 271 2.56 20.31 2.12
C VAL A 271 1.08 20.55 1.89
N VAL A 272 0.25 19.67 2.44
CA VAL A 272 -1.22 19.80 2.41
C VAL A 272 -1.75 19.83 3.84
N GLU A 273 -2.35 20.96 4.23
CA GLU A 273 -3.06 21.06 5.51
C GLU A 273 -4.45 20.43 5.40
N ILE A 274 -4.71 19.47 6.26
CA ILE A 274 -5.99 18.75 6.31
C ILE A 274 -6.86 19.28 7.45
N LYS A 275 -8.00 19.85 7.08
CA LYS A 275 -9.09 20.21 7.98
C LYS A 275 -10.18 19.15 7.83
N PRO A 276 -10.41 18.29 8.84
CA PRO A 276 -11.32 17.13 8.72
C PRO A 276 -12.74 17.48 8.29
N GLU A 277 -13.21 18.66 8.61
CA GLU A 277 -14.53 19.20 8.22
C GLU A 277 -14.69 19.39 6.71
N ASN A 278 -13.58 19.59 5.97
CA ASN A 278 -13.59 19.86 4.54
C ASN A 278 -13.39 18.60 3.69
N ILE A 279 -13.11 17.44 4.30
CA ILE A 279 -12.82 16.19 3.60
C ILE A 279 -14.04 15.28 3.61
N LYS A 280 -14.66 15.08 2.46
CA LYS A 280 -15.80 14.15 2.28
C LYS A 280 -15.35 12.72 2.05
N ASN A 281 -14.20 12.52 1.39
CA ASN A 281 -13.67 11.20 1.06
C ASN A 281 -12.14 11.22 1.10
N ILE A 282 -11.51 10.09 1.51
CA ILE A 282 -10.05 9.93 1.55
C ILE A 282 -9.41 10.01 0.16
N LEU A 283 -10.13 9.63 -0.89
CA LEU A 283 -9.65 9.74 -2.28
C LEU A 283 -9.35 11.19 -2.67
N GLU A 284 -10.09 12.17 -2.13
CA GLU A 284 -9.85 13.61 -2.35
C GLU A 284 -8.44 14.04 -1.87
N ILE A 285 -7.90 13.36 -0.85
CA ILE A 285 -6.54 13.65 -0.34
C ILE A 285 -5.47 13.24 -1.34
N GLY A 286 -5.69 12.16 -2.11
CA GLY A 286 -4.80 11.75 -3.20
C GLY A 286 -4.79 12.72 -4.38
N GLU A 287 -5.93 13.33 -4.68
CA GLU A 287 -6.09 14.30 -5.76
C GLU A 287 -5.44 15.66 -5.42
N LEU A 288 -5.38 16.03 -4.15
CA LEU A 288 -4.70 17.25 -3.68
C LEU A 288 -3.18 17.23 -3.93
N ARG A 289 -2.58 16.03 -4.11
CA ARG A 289 -1.17 15.88 -4.50
C ARG A 289 -0.87 16.47 -5.89
N SER A 290 -1.81 16.41 -6.82
CA SER A 290 -1.61 16.85 -8.21
C SER A 290 -1.82 18.35 -8.43
N SER A 291 -2.27 19.08 -7.41
CA SER A 291 -2.60 20.51 -7.48
C SER A 291 -1.63 21.41 -6.67
N SER A 292 -0.65 20.83 -6.01
CA SER A 292 0.41 21.51 -5.25
C SER A 292 1.78 21.29 -5.92
#